data_f7d7ee1d2a45a3c40efa464919c8d5ad
#
_entry.id   f7d7ee1d2a45a3c40efa464919c8d5ad
#
_cell.length_a   1.000
_cell.length_b   1.000
_cell.length_c   1.000
_cell.angle_alpha   90.00
_cell.angle_beta   90.00
_cell.angle_gamma   90.00
#
_symmetry.space_group_name_H-M   'P 1'
#
loop_
_entity.id
_entity.type
_entity.pdbx_description
1 polymer ?
#
loop_
_entity_poly.entity_id
_entity_poly.type
_entity_poly.pdbx_seq_one_letter_code
_entity_poly.pdbx_strand_id
1 'polypeptide(L)'
;MASLLGGLARAATSLLAGSMEAVQLQCLRFRSMRASRRIRGYPRPLVKGVVRPEPMKYGFIPILPKDGVYTTEKLPIRKLAGRHPETGRVVVRTIGGGMKRWYRWVDYKRQAPASGAPLEERVYQVRYDPCRTARIALVASGDSKRWLVATEGTKPGDIIRTSGDIPRIPVRPRDGDAHPLGALPVSTLVHHVEKYPGDGGKLCRAAGASAQLLRKVDGRVILQLPSKRQVSLSELCMAVVGQVSNANRMETFYPIGSPNRLRRLGKRPQSGFWHRKDGYCGRKVRPLPPVKVYPLQRPTLLQ
;
A
#
# COMPACT_ATOMS: atom_id res chain seq x y z
N MET A 1 -39.43 41.49 53.82
CA MET A 1 -39.50 41.50 52.36
C MET A 1 -38.13 41.31 51.64
N ALA A 2 -37.01 41.34 52.34
CA ALA A 2 -35.69 41.15 51.69
C ALA A 2 -35.30 39.70 51.42
N SER A 3 -35.93 38.71 52.10
CA SER A 3 -35.59 37.27 51.94
C SER A 3 -36.23 36.60 50.72
N LEU A 4 -37.33 37.13 50.21
CA LEU A 4 -38.03 36.59 49.02
C LEU A 4 -37.37 36.94 47.70
N LEU A 5 -36.71 38.08 47.62
CA LEU A 5 -35.99 38.51 46.41
C LEU A 5 -34.68 37.73 46.17
N GLY A 6 -34.04 37.27 47.24
CA GLY A 6 -32.81 36.46 47.13
C GLY A 6 -33.02 35.03 46.59
N GLY A 7 -34.21 34.47 46.82
CA GLY A 7 -34.56 33.13 46.32
C GLY A 7 -34.84 33.10 44.82
N LEU A 8 -35.54 34.10 44.33
CA LEU A 8 -35.85 34.22 42.92
C LEU A 8 -34.60 34.45 42.02
N ALA A 9 -33.66 35.24 42.52
CA ALA A 9 -32.42 35.51 41.79
C ALA A 9 -31.55 34.24 41.70
N ARG A 10 -31.46 33.40 42.76
CA ARG A 10 -30.74 32.12 42.71
C ARG A 10 -31.41 31.07 41.85
N ALA A 11 -32.73 31.01 41.81
CA ALA A 11 -33.47 30.11 40.91
C ALA A 11 -33.29 30.49 39.44
N ALA A 12 -33.30 31.79 39.14
CA ALA A 12 -33.08 32.26 37.74
C ALA A 12 -31.64 31.99 37.24
N THR A 13 -30.66 32.16 38.10
CA THR A 13 -29.24 31.83 37.73
C THR A 13 -28.99 30.34 37.55
N SER A 14 -29.65 29.48 38.33
CA SER A 14 -29.55 28.00 38.16
C SER A 14 -30.24 27.51 36.87
N LEU A 15 -31.38 28.11 36.51
CA LEU A 15 -32.07 27.82 35.26
C LEU A 15 -31.29 28.32 34.01
N LEU A 16 -30.63 29.45 34.10
CA LEU A 16 -29.77 29.96 33.03
C LEU A 16 -28.48 29.12 32.88
N ALA A 17 -27.88 28.69 33.99
CA ALA A 17 -26.71 27.80 33.96
C ALA A 17 -27.04 26.44 33.36
N GLY A 18 -28.17 25.84 33.73
CA GLY A 18 -28.63 24.57 33.14
C GLY A 18 -28.94 24.68 31.64
N SER A 19 -29.51 25.81 31.20
CA SER A 19 -29.74 26.06 29.78
C SER A 19 -28.44 26.27 28.98
N MET A 20 -27.47 26.94 29.58
CA MET A 20 -26.14 27.13 28.95
C MET A 20 -25.37 25.81 28.82
N GLU A 21 -25.41 24.95 29.82
CA GLU A 21 -24.80 23.60 29.73
C GLU A 21 -25.52 22.71 28.70
N ALA A 22 -26.84 22.76 28.63
CA ALA A 22 -27.60 22.03 27.62
C ALA A 22 -27.29 22.51 26.20
N VAL A 23 -27.13 23.82 25.97
CA VAL A 23 -26.72 24.40 24.70
C VAL A 23 -25.28 24.02 24.38
N GLN A 24 -24.39 24.01 25.37
CA GLN A 24 -22.99 23.64 25.19
C GLN A 24 -22.84 22.13 24.89
N LEU A 25 -23.63 21.27 25.52
CA LEU A 25 -23.72 19.84 25.20
C LEU A 25 -24.31 19.58 23.80
N GLN A 26 -25.33 20.36 23.37
CA GLN A 26 -25.84 20.30 22.01
C GLN A 26 -24.80 20.76 21.00
N CYS A 27 -24.06 21.86 21.25
CA CYS A 27 -22.97 22.30 20.39
C CYS A 27 -21.84 21.26 20.31
N LEU A 28 -21.52 20.57 21.39
CA LEU A 28 -20.55 19.47 21.39
C LEU A 28 -21.06 18.25 20.60
N ARG A 29 -22.36 17.90 20.72
CA ARG A 29 -23.00 16.85 19.89
C ARG A 29 -23.02 17.23 18.40
N PHE A 30 -23.33 18.47 18.05
CA PHE A 30 -23.26 18.95 16.67
C PHE A 30 -21.83 18.99 16.12
N ARG A 31 -20.83 19.35 16.93
CA ARG A 31 -19.41 19.26 16.55
C ARG A 31 -19.00 17.81 16.31
N SER A 32 -19.44 16.87 17.15
CA SER A 32 -19.12 15.46 16.97
C SER A 32 -19.82 14.85 15.74
N MET A 33 -21.08 15.24 15.45
CA MET A 33 -21.78 14.81 14.24
C MET A 33 -21.20 15.40 12.95
N ARG A 34 -20.78 16.66 12.94
CA ARG A 34 -20.05 17.24 11.79
C ARG A 34 -18.68 16.59 11.61
N ALA A 35 -17.97 16.28 12.68
CA ALA A 35 -16.72 15.51 12.63
C ALA A 35 -16.94 14.11 12.06
N SER A 36 -18.01 13.40 12.44
CA SER A 36 -18.31 12.06 11.93
C SER A 36 -18.75 12.05 10.46
N ARG A 37 -19.45 13.08 9.96
CA ARG A 37 -19.79 13.24 8.54
C ARG A 37 -18.59 13.62 7.66
N ARG A 38 -17.59 14.33 8.19
CA ARG A 38 -16.35 14.64 7.46
C ARG A 38 -15.40 13.44 7.32
N ILE A 39 -15.64 12.35 8.05
CA ILE A 39 -14.73 11.19 8.17
C ILE A 39 -15.02 10.10 7.15
N ARG A 40 -15.94 10.28 6.19
CA ARG A 40 -16.04 9.34 5.06
C ARG A 40 -14.90 9.54 4.05
N GLY A 41 -13.66 9.24 4.44
CA GLY A 41 -12.53 9.22 3.54
C GLY A 41 -11.22 9.85 4.04
N TYR A 42 -11.23 10.54 5.17
CA TYR A 42 -9.98 11.02 5.77
C TYR A 42 -9.55 10.11 6.91
N PRO A 43 -8.29 9.69 6.91
CA PRO A 43 -7.77 8.97 8.06
C PRO A 43 -7.88 9.86 9.30
N ARG A 44 -8.49 9.32 10.37
CA ARG A 44 -8.53 9.99 11.66
C ARG A 44 -7.11 10.41 12.04
N PRO A 45 -6.90 11.62 12.59
CA PRO A 45 -5.59 11.96 13.12
C PRO A 45 -5.20 10.88 14.14
N LEU A 46 -3.97 10.40 14.04
CA LEU A 46 -3.44 9.44 14.99
C LEU A 46 -3.36 10.12 16.34
N VAL A 47 -3.89 9.51 17.36
CA VAL A 47 -3.49 9.80 18.74
C VAL A 47 -1.99 9.50 18.79
N LYS A 48 -1.19 10.41 19.37
CA LYS A 48 0.26 10.20 19.53
C LYS A 48 0.51 8.82 20.17
N GLY A 49 1.34 8.00 19.52
CA GLY A 49 1.67 6.64 20.00
C GLY A 49 0.83 5.50 19.45
N VAL A 50 -0.31 5.76 18.81
CA VAL A 50 -1.15 4.67 18.23
C VAL A 50 -0.73 4.39 16.80
N VAL A 51 -0.26 3.17 16.55
CA VAL A 51 0.06 2.68 15.20
C VAL A 51 -1.24 2.26 14.51
N ARG A 52 -1.46 2.78 13.30
CA ARG A 52 -2.61 2.35 12.49
C ARG A 52 -2.46 0.92 12.06
N PRO A 53 -3.51 0.09 12.18
CA PRO A 53 -3.52 -1.22 11.55
C PRO A 53 -3.36 -1.07 10.03
N GLU A 54 -2.74 -2.06 9.38
CA GLU A 54 -2.64 -2.07 7.93
C GLU A 54 -4.03 -2.07 7.29
N PRO A 55 -4.23 -1.27 6.22
CA PRO A 55 -5.53 -1.21 5.56
C PRO A 55 -5.89 -2.56 4.95
N MET A 56 -7.07 -3.07 5.28
CA MET A 56 -7.59 -4.32 4.73
C MET A 56 -7.94 -4.18 3.24
N LYS A 57 -7.67 -5.24 2.48
CA LYS A 57 -8.03 -5.35 1.07
C LYS A 57 -9.38 -6.04 0.93
N TYR A 58 -10.37 -5.34 0.42
CA TYR A 58 -11.74 -5.84 0.24
C TYR A 58 -12.00 -6.52 -1.13
N GLY A 59 -10.99 -6.79 -1.91
CA GLY A 59 -11.14 -7.47 -3.21
C GLY A 59 -11.29 -8.97 -3.07
N PHE A 60 -10.29 -9.61 -2.54
CA PHE A 60 -10.23 -11.05 -2.29
C PHE A 60 -9.19 -11.39 -1.22
N ILE A 61 -9.35 -12.56 -0.63
CA ILE A 61 -8.38 -13.18 0.30
C ILE A 61 -7.92 -14.48 -0.35
N PRO A 62 -6.60 -14.72 -0.48
CA PRO A 62 -6.09 -16.01 -0.92
C PRO A 62 -6.32 -17.06 0.17
N ILE A 63 -6.69 -18.27 -0.21
CA ILE A 63 -6.76 -19.41 0.70
C ILE A 63 -5.40 -20.10 0.62
N LEU A 64 -4.59 -19.88 1.65
CA LEU A 64 -3.26 -20.47 1.75
C LEU A 64 -3.35 -21.91 2.26
N PRO A 65 -2.35 -22.76 2.00
CA PRO A 65 -2.27 -24.10 2.58
C PRO A 65 -2.28 -24.03 4.10
N LYS A 66 -2.93 -25.00 4.75
CA LYS A 66 -3.04 -25.06 6.21
C LYS A 66 -1.67 -25.21 6.90
N ASP A 67 -0.76 -25.92 6.25
CA ASP A 67 0.60 -26.20 6.73
C ASP A 67 1.52 -24.96 6.66
N GLY A 68 1.06 -23.88 6.05
CA GLY A 68 1.86 -22.67 5.88
C GLY A 68 3.07 -22.82 4.94
N VAL A 69 3.26 -23.99 4.34
CA VAL A 69 4.36 -24.28 3.43
C VAL A 69 4.17 -23.54 2.11
N TYR A 70 5.24 -22.95 1.61
CA TYR A 70 5.22 -22.25 0.34
C TYR A 70 4.95 -23.21 -0.82
N THR A 71 4.07 -22.82 -1.73
CA THR A 71 3.78 -23.59 -2.94
C THR A 71 3.80 -22.71 -4.19
N THR A 72 4.26 -23.26 -5.30
CA THR A 72 4.22 -22.62 -6.62
C THR A 72 2.91 -22.88 -7.36
N GLU A 73 2.04 -23.74 -6.82
CA GLU A 73 0.77 -24.08 -7.41
C GLU A 73 -0.26 -22.95 -7.34
N LYS A 74 -1.33 -23.10 -8.10
CA LYS A 74 -2.46 -22.16 -8.12
C LYS A 74 -3.34 -22.38 -6.90
N LEU A 75 -3.53 -21.35 -6.12
CA LEU A 75 -4.36 -21.36 -4.91
C LEU A 75 -5.75 -20.77 -5.19
N PRO A 76 -6.80 -21.30 -4.55
CA PRO A 76 -8.13 -20.72 -4.61
C PRO A 76 -8.19 -19.38 -3.87
N ILE A 77 -9.18 -18.55 -4.24
CA ILE A 77 -9.42 -17.25 -3.60
C ILE A 77 -10.84 -17.15 -3.08
N ARG A 78 -11.01 -16.56 -1.90
CA ARG A 78 -12.29 -16.10 -1.38
C ARG A 78 -12.53 -14.68 -1.85
N LYS A 79 -13.51 -14.46 -2.73
CA LYS A 79 -13.87 -13.13 -3.20
C LYS A 79 -14.68 -12.40 -2.16
N LEU A 80 -14.25 -11.21 -1.76
CA LEU A 80 -14.97 -10.35 -0.81
C LEU A 80 -15.93 -9.39 -1.53
N ALA A 81 -15.65 -9.05 -2.80
CA ALA A 81 -16.50 -8.17 -3.60
C ALA A 81 -16.85 -6.82 -2.93
N GLY A 82 -15.92 -6.26 -2.19
CA GLY A 82 -16.11 -5.03 -1.44
C GLY A 82 -16.84 -5.21 -0.10
N ARG A 83 -17.01 -6.44 0.38
CA ARG A 83 -17.67 -6.76 1.66
C ARG A 83 -16.65 -7.01 2.76
N HIS A 84 -17.05 -6.73 3.99
CA HIS A 84 -16.27 -7.09 5.17
C HIS A 84 -16.26 -8.62 5.33
N PRO A 85 -15.11 -9.26 5.63
CA PRO A 85 -15.00 -10.72 5.67
C PRO A 85 -15.85 -11.37 6.78
N GLU A 86 -16.05 -10.69 7.90
CA GLU A 86 -16.79 -11.18 9.06
C GLU A 86 -18.27 -10.76 9.03
N THR A 87 -18.52 -9.45 8.90
CA THR A 87 -19.89 -8.92 8.99
C THR A 87 -20.67 -9.02 7.68
N GLY A 88 -20.02 -9.31 6.54
CA GLY A 88 -20.64 -9.40 5.22
C GLY A 88 -21.16 -8.07 4.65
N ARG A 89 -21.13 -6.98 5.41
CA ARG A 89 -21.61 -5.67 4.99
C ARG A 89 -20.76 -5.07 3.87
N VAL A 90 -21.38 -4.35 2.96
CA VAL A 90 -20.68 -3.65 1.87
C VAL A 90 -19.93 -2.45 2.42
N VAL A 91 -18.60 -2.51 2.38
CA VAL A 91 -17.68 -1.43 2.81
C VAL A 91 -17.23 -0.59 1.62
N VAL A 92 -16.90 -1.24 0.49
CA VAL A 92 -16.43 -0.59 -0.72
C VAL A 92 -17.40 -0.84 -1.85
N ARG A 93 -18.13 0.19 -2.26
CA ARG A 93 -19.19 0.08 -3.28
C ARG A 93 -18.65 -0.10 -4.71
N THR A 94 -17.40 0.29 -4.97
CA THR A 94 -16.79 0.24 -6.31
C THR A 94 -16.21 -1.13 -6.68
N ILE A 95 -16.01 -2.02 -5.69
CA ILE A 95 -15.42 -3.34 -5.90
C ILE A 95 -16.54 -4.38 -6.06
N GLY A 96 -16.46 -5.14 -7.15
CA GLY A 96 -17.32 -6.29 -7.44
C GLY A 96 -16.56 -7.61 -7.38
N GLY A 97 -17.28 -8.73 -7.58
CA GLY A 97 -16.69 -10.08 -7.53
C GLY A 97 -15.79 -10.41 -8.73
N GLY A 98 -16.08 -9.88 -9.90
CA GLY A 98 -15.35 -10.20 -11.14
C GLY A 98 -15.41 -11.68 -11.55
N MET A 99 -14.59 -12.06 -12.53
CA MET A 99 -14.44 -13.45 -12.97
C MET A 99 -13.71 -14.30 -11.93
N LYS A 100 -13.83 -15.64 -12.07
CA LYS A 100 -13.04 -16.59 -11.28
C LYS A 100 -11.55 -16.40 -11.60
N ARG A 101 -10.74 -16.33 -10.55
CA ARG A 101 -9.28 -16.17 -10.66
C ARG A 101 -8.61 -17.14 -9.72
N TRP A 102 -7.39 -17.55 -10.08
CA TRP A 102 -6.50 -18.32 -9.23
C TRP A 102 -5.39 -17.41 -8.74
N TYR A 103 -4.99 -17.58 -7.50
CA TYR A 103 -3.89 -16.84 -6.89
C TYR A 103 -2.59 -17.64 -7.03
N ARG A 104 -1.51 -16.95 -7.34
CA ARG A 104 -0.16 -17.48 -7.22
C ARG A 104 0.52 -16.80 -6.08
N TRP A 105 1.09 -17.60 -5.19
CA TRP A 105 1.76 -17.07 -4.02
C TRP A 105 3.11 -16.50 -4.45
N VAL A 106 3.19 -15.19 -4.57
CA VAL A 106 4.42 -14.46 -4.92
C VAL A 106 5.15 -14.13 -3.64
N ASP A 107 6.43 -14.48 -3.62
CA ASP A 107 7.34 -14.07 -2.54
C ASP A 107 7.80 -12.63 -2.77
N TYR A 108 7.61 -11.81 -1.76
CA TYR A 108 8.02 -10.41 -1.76
C TYR A 108 9.29 -10.17 -0.94
N LYS A 109 9.80 -11.20 -0.27
CA LYS A 109 11.03 -11.11 0.50
C LYS A 109 12.21 -11.52 -0.36
N ARG A 110 13.14 -10.62 -0.52
CA ARG A 110 14.42 -10.85 -1.18
C ARG A 110 15.50 -10.82 -0.10
N GLN A 111 15.68 -11.96 0.57
CA GLN A 111 16.67 -12.10 1.63
C GLN A 111 17.96 -12.67 1.05
N ALA A 112 19.07 -12.03 1.37
CA ALA A 112 20.38 -12.56 1.08
C ALA A 112 20.70 -13.71 2.04
N PRO A 113 21.49 -14.70 1.61
CA PRO A 113 21.98 -15.75 2.48
C PRO A 113 22.93 -15.17 3.54
N ALA A 114 23.00 -15.82 4.70
CA ALA A 114 23.88 -15.42 5.79
C ALA A 114 25.38 -15.62 5.47
N SER A 115 25.71 -16.40 4.44
CA SER A 115 27.06 -16.72 4.01
C SER A 115 27.83 -15.59 3.31
N GLY A 116 27.20 -14.41 3.13
CA GLY A 116 27.81 -13.28 2.42
C GLY A 116 27.87 -13.41 0.90
N ALA A 117 27.78 -14.62 0.34
CA ALA A 117 27.70 -14.80 -1.11
C ALA A 117 26.33 -14.41 -1.64
N PRO A 118 26.20 -13.77 -2.82
CA PRO A 118 24.92 -13.44 -3.39
C PRO A 118 24.13 -14.70 -3.74
N LEU A 119 22.83 -14.71 -3.42
CA LEU A 119 21.92 -15.77 -3.86
C LEU A 119 21.66 -15.61 -5.35
N GLU A 120 22.06 -16.60 -6.15
CA GLU A 120 21.78 -16.66 -7.57
C GLU A 120 20.55 -17.52 -7.86
N GLU A 121 19.61 -16.97 -8.61
CA GLU A 121 18.37 -17.62 -9.00
C GLU A 121 18.20 -17.52 -10.52
N ARG A 122 17.90 -18.64 -11.17
CA ARG A 122 17.62 -18.67 -12.61
C ARG A 122 16.14 -18.53 -12.90
N VAL A 123 15.78 -17.68 -13.85
CA VAL A 123 14.42 -17.49 -14.32
C VAL A 123 14.04 -18.66 -15.25
N TYR A 124 13.05 -19.43 -14.86
CA TYR A 124 12.51 -20.51 -15.70
C TYR A 124 11.44 -20.02 -16.66
N GLN A 125 10.56 -19.17 -16.17
CA GLN A 125 9.37 -18.79 -16.90
C GLN A 125 8.85 -17.43 -16.46
N VAL A 126 8.36 -16.63 -17.41
CA VAL A 126 7.64 -15.38 -17.15
C VAL A 126 6.18 -15.54 -17.55
N ARG A 127 5.24 -15.23 -16.64
CA ARG A 127 3.80 -15.43 -16.86
C ARG A 127 2.97 -14.20 -16.54
N TYR A 128 1.80 -14.15 -17.16
CA TYR A 128 0.71 -13.25 -16.76
C TYR A 128 0.02 -13.78 -15.49
N ASP A 129 -0.28 -12.87 -14.55
CA ASP A 129 -1.05 -13.19 -13.34
C ASP A 129 -2.34 -12.34 -13.29
N PRO A 130 -3.53 -12.99 -13.22
CA PRO A 130 -4.80 -12.27 -13.18
C PRO A 130 -5.04 -11.50 -11.87
N CYS A 131 -4.28 -11.77 -10.81
CA CYS A 131 -4.43 -11.12 -9.51
C CYS A 131 -3.61 -9.83 -9.36
N ARG A 132 -2.71 -9.56 -10.30
CA ARG A 132 -1.87 -8.36 -10.31
C ARG A 132 -1.71 -7.78 -11.70
N THR A 133 -1.16 -6.58 -11.78
CA THR A 133 -0.98 -5.89 -13.06
C THR A 133 0.37 -6.19 -13.72
N ALA A 134 1.37 -6.52 -12.90
CA ALA A 134 2.69 -6.92 -13.32
C ALA A 134 2.73 -8.39 -13.74
N ARG A 135 3.70 -8.78 -14.57
CA ARG A 135 4.03 -10.16 -14.85
C ARG A 135 4.79 -10.78 -13.66
N ILE A 136 4.77 -12.10 -13.57
CA ILE A 136 5.49 -12.86 -12.54
C ILE A 136 6.49 -13.77 -13.22
N ALA A 137 7.64 -13.96 -12.56
CA ALA A 137 8.69 -14.87 -12.97
C ALA A 137 8.77 -16.05 -12.00
N LEU A 138 8.83 -17.28 -12.52
CA LEU A 138 9.19 -18.45 -11.75
C LEU A 138 10.72 -18.54 -11.73
N VAL A 139 11.29 -18.46 -10.55
CA VAL A 139 12.73 -18.58 -10.36
C VAL A 139 13.06 -19.80 -9.53
N ALA A 140 14.27 -20.33 -9.72
CA ALA A 140 14.80 -21.43 -8.93
C ALA A 140 16.27 -21.24 -8.59
N SER A 141 16.62 -21.72 -7.40
CA SER A 141 17.99 -21.89 -6.92
C SER A 141 18.10 -23.28 -6.30
N GLY A 142 18.87 -24.16 -6.93
CA GLY A 142 18.89 -25.60 -6.58
C GLY A 142 17.48 -26.19 -6.65
N ASP A 143 17.03 -26.84 -5.58
CA ASP A 143 15.71 -27.48 -5.51
C ASP A 143 14.57 -26.51 -5.16
N SER A 144 14.89 -25.32 -4.67
CA SER A 144 13.88 -24.34 -4.28
C SER A 144 13.34 -23.56 -5.48
N LYS A 145 12.01 -23.48 -5.59
CA LYS A 145 11.32 -22.69 -6.64
C LYS A 145 10.39 -21.70 -6.00
N ARG A 146 10.37 -20.46 -6.53
CA ARG A 146 9.44 -19.43 -6.05
C ARG A 146 8.99 -18.47 -7.14
N TRP A 147 7.82 -17.86 -6.93
CA TRP A 147 7.32 -16.80 -7.80
C TRP A 147 7.81 -15.45 -7.30
N LEU A 148 8.45 -14.70 -8.18
CA LEU A 148 8.80 -13.29 -7.96
C LEU A 148 7.99 -12.40 -8.93
N VAL A 149 7.95 -11.12 -8.65
CA VAL A 149 7.44 -10.16 -9.65
C VAL A 149 8.57 -9.86 -10.63
N ALA A 150 8.27 -10.02 -11.91
CA ALA A 150 9.24 -9.80 -12.97
C ALA A 150 9.57 -8.31 -13.13
N THR A 151 10.83 -7.99 -13.37
CA THR A 151 11.32 -6.68 -13.83
C THR A 151 11.06 -6.53 -15.32
N GLU A 152 11.02 -5.34 -15.83
CA GLU A 152 10.93 -5.09 -17.27
C GLU A 152 12.17 -5.67 -17.96
N GLY A 153 11.97 -6.30 -19.11
CA GLY A 153 13.05 -6.95 -19.85
C GLY A 153 13.44 -8.36 -19.36
N THR A 154 12.96 -8.84 -18.19
CA THR A 154 13.28 -10.18 -17.69
C THR A 154 12.80 -11.26 -18.66
N LYS A 155 13.72 -12.16 -19.04
CA LYS A 155 13.50 -13.28 -19.93
C LYS A 155 13.74 -14.63 -19.24
N PRO A 156 13.13 -15.72 -19.72
CA PRO A 156 13.53 -17.06 -19.30
C PRO A 156 15.02 -17.30 -19.59
N GLY A 157 15.74 -17.88 -18.63
CA GLY A 157 17.18 -18.11 -18.71
C GLY A 157 18.03 -17.08 -17.98
N ASP A 158 17.52 -15.90 -17.69
CA ASP A 158 18.24 -14.86 -16.96
C ASP A 158 18.61 -15.30 -15.54
N ILE A 159 19.75 -14.84 -15.05
CA ILE A 159 20.21 -15.04 -13.68
C ILE A 159 19.96 -13.76 -12.89
N ILE A 160 19.26 -13.89 -11.78
CA ILE A 160 18.93 -12.80 -10.85
C ILE A 160 19.72 -13.01 -9.56
N ARG A 161 20.34 -11.95 -9.07
CA ARG A 161 21.17 -11.98 -7.86
C ARG A 161 20.50 -11.27 -6.70
N THR A 162 20.68 -11.77 -5.51
CA THR A 162 20.23 -11.12 -4.27
C THR A 162 21.43 -11.01 -3.33
N SER A 163 21.90 -9.78 -3.10
CA SER A 163 22.99 -9.47 -2.16
C SER A 163 22.47 -8.69 -0.96
N GLY A 164 23.00 -8.95 0.22
CA GLY A 164 22.66 -8.25 1.46
C GLY A 164 23.69 -7.23 1.92
N ASP A 165 24.85 -7.23 1.29
CA ASP A 165 25.98 -6.42 1.71
C ASP A 165 25.90 -4.98 1.20
N ILE A 166 26.39 -4.04 2.00
CA ILE A 166 26.55 -2.63 1.63
C ILE A 166 28.04 -2.35 1.47
N PRO A 167 28.60 -2.48 0.26
CA PRO A 167 30.00 -2.20 0.03
C PRO A 167 30.27 -0.69 0.08
N ARG A 168 31.52 -0.33 0.35
CA ARG A 168 31.98 1.06 0.36
C ARG A 168 31.82 1.75 -1.01
N ILE A 169 32.05 1.01 -2.08
CA ILE A 169 31.86 1.48 -3.47
C ILE A 169 30.50 1.01 -3.94
N PRO A 170 29.64 1.88 -4.46
CA PRO A 170 28.32 1.49 -4.96
C PRO A 170 28.39 0.39 -6.01
N VAL A 171 27.49 -0.57 -5.93
CA VAL A 171 27.39 -1.69 -6.86
C VAL A 171 26.86 -1.21 -8.20
N ARG A 172 27.42 -1.74 -9.32
CA ARG A 172 26.86 -1.50 -10.64
C ARG A 172 25.48 -2.17 -10.74
N PRO A 173 24.40 -1.40 -10.89
CA PRO A 173 23.05 -1.96 -10.87
C PRO A 173 22.77 -2.76 -12.14
N ARG A 174 22.17 -3.96 -11.99
CA ARG A 174 21.59 -4.74 -13.08
C ARG A 174 20.11 -4.91 -12.83
N ASP A 175 19.30 -4.82 -13.89
CA ASP A 175 17.86 -4.96 -13.78
C ASP A 175 17.46 -6.35 -13.29
N GLY A 176 16.61 -6.42 -12.26
CA GLY A 176 16.16 -7.64 -11.64
C GLY A 176 16.93 -8.05 -10.38
N ASP A 177 18.16 -7.57 -10.21
CA ASP A 177 18.95 -7.84 -9.01
C ASP A 177 18.39 -7.10 -7.79
N ALA A 178 18.55 -7.70 -6.61
CA ALA A 178 18.11 -7.13 -5.36
C ALA A 178 19.30 -6.79 -4.47
N HIS A 179 19.30 -5.53 -4.01
CA HIS A 179 20.35 -4.99 -3.14
C HIS A 179 19.74 -4.15 -2.02
N PRO A 180 20.44 -3.97 -0.90
CA PRO A 180 20.13 -2.92 0.04
C PRO A 180 20.20 -1.55 -0.62
N LEU A 181 19.35 -0.62 -0.21
CA LEU A 181 19.34 0.74 -0.77
C LEU A 181 20.67 1.46 -0.59
N GLY A 182 21.39 1.15 0.51
CA GLY A 182 22.73 1.69 0.77
C GLY A 182 23.78 1.29 -0.26
N ALA A 183 23.65 0.12 -0.90
CA ALA A 183 24.61 -0.38 -1.89
C ALA A 183 24.43 0.25 -3.28
N LEU A 184 23.27 0.83 -3.59
CA LEU A 184 22.94 1.33 -4.93
C LEU A 184 23.42 2.78 -5.13
N PRO A 185 23.84 3.16 -6.34
CA PRO A 185 24.20 4.56 -6.64
C PRO A 185 22.96 5.46 -6.69
N VAL A 186 23.18 6.76 -6.54
CA VAL A 186 22.15 7.79 -6.73
C VAL A 186 21.61 7.75 -8.17
N SER A 187 20.38 8.19 -8.37
CA SER A 187 19.62 8.16 -9.63
C SER A 187 19.16 6.77 -10.11
N THR A 188 19.54 5.68 -9.42
CA THR A 188 19.06 4.33 -9.78
C THR A 188 17.55 4.22 -9.65
N LEU A 189 16.91 3.58 -10.64
CA LEU A 189 15.52 3.19 -10.58
C LEU A 189 15.38 1.88 -9.82
N VAL A 190 14.45 1.84 -8.87
CA VAL A 190 14.20 0.66 -8.03
C VAL A 190 12.71 0.39 -7.89
N HIS A 191 12.36 -0.86 -7.68
CA HIS A 191 11.00 -1.29 -7.40
C HIS A 191 10.97 -2.30 -6.25
N HIS A 192 9.79 -2.73 -5.82
CA HIS A 192 9.62 -3.68 -4.70
C HIS A 192 10.41 -3.31 -3.45
N VAL A 193 10.43 -2.01 -3.14
CA VAL A 193 11.19 -1.47 -2.03
C VAL A 193 10.51 -1.82 -0.70
N GLU A 194 11.29 -2.24 0.27
CA GLU A 194 10.86 -2.46 1.63
C GLU A 194 10.59 -1.14 2.36
N LYS A 195 9.65 -1.15 3.30
CA LYS A 195 9.43 -0.03 4.22
C LYS A 195 10.30 -0.11 5.45
N TYR A 196 10.52 -1.32 5.91
CA TYR A 196 11.36 -1.67 7.05
C TYR A 196 12.21 -2.87 6.63
N PRO A 197 13.44 -2.99 7.10
CA PRO A 197 14.28 -4.12 6.77
C PRO A 197 13.59 -5.46 7.06
N GLY A 198 13.63 -6.41 6.12
CA GLY A 198 13.04 -7.74 6.23
C GLY A 198 11.51 -7.83 6.11
N ASP A 199 10.81 -6.71 5.90
CA ASP A 199 9.34 -6.65 5.80
C ASP A 199 8.81 -7.05 4.40
N GLY A 200 9.68 -7.27 3.45
CA GLY A 200 9.38 -7.56 2.06
C GLY A 200 8.98 -6.33 1.24
N GLY A 201 9.04 -6.45 -0.06
CA GLY A 201 8.75 -5.36 -0.99
C GLY A 201 7.31 -4.88 -0.89
N LYS A 202 7.09 -3.68 -0.38
CA LYS A 202 5.76 -3.07 -0.21
C LYS A 202 5.50 -1.86 -1.09
N LEU A 203 6.55 -1.16 -1.51
CA LEU A 203 6.46 0.01 -2.37
C LEU A 203 6.72 -0.35 -3.84
N CYS A 204 6.15 0.39 -4.79
CA CYS A 204 6.35 0.25 -6.24
C CYS A 204 6.17 -1.18 -6.76
N ARG A 205 4.96 -1.76 -6.62
CA ARG A 205 4.63 -3.13 -7.04
C ARG A 205 3.72 -3.21 -8.27
N ALA A 206 3.13 -2.11 -8.68
CA ALA A 206 2.23 -2.10 -9.84
C ALA A 206 3.04 -2.15 -11.13
N ALA A 207 2.41 -2.61 -12.22
CA ALA A 207 3.02 -2.60 -13.55
C ALA A 207 3.60 -1.23 -13.91
N GLY A 208 4.80 -1.21 -14.44
CA GLY A 208 5.51 0.01 -14.83
C GLY A 208 5.90 0.95 -13.69
N ALA A 209 5.73 0.55 -12.43
CA ALA A 209 6.11 1.38 -11.29
C ALA A 209 7.60 1.25 -10.97
N SER A 210 8.24 2.38 -10.76
CA SER A 210 9.61 2.49 -10.25
C SER A 210 9.68 3.66 -9.27
N ALA A 211 10.64 3.64 -8.37
CA ALA A 211 11.05 4.76 -7.54
C ALA A 211 12.47 5.14 -7.91
N GLN A 212 12.80 6.41 -7.83
CA GLN A 212 14.16 6.90 -8.09
C GLN A 212 14.86 7.20 -6.77
N LEU A 213 16.10 6.76 -6.65
CA LEU A 213 16.96 7.06 -5.53
C LEU A 213 17.51 8.48 -5.73
N LEU A 214 17.15 9.43 -4.84
CA LEU A 214 17.54 10.83 -4.97
C LEU A 214 18.86 11.12 -4.26
N ARG A 215 18.96 10.74 -3.00
CA ARG A 215 20.15 11.03 -2.16
C ARG A 215 20.24 10.10 -0.97
N LYS A 216 21.42 10.02 -0.39
CA LYS A 216 21.72 9.30 0.86
C LYS A 216 22.17 10.31 1.90
N VAL A 217 21.65 10.21 3.11
CA VAL A 217 21.98 11.14 4.24
C VAL A 217 21.91 10.33 5.53
N ASP A 218 22.96 10.32 6.30
CA ASP A 218 23.03 9.75 7.66
C ASP A 218 22.43 8.34 7.80
N GLY A 219 22.86 7.37 6.97
CA GLY A 219 22.37 6.00 6.99
C GLY A 219 20.92 5.85 6.50
N ARG A 220 20.38 6.88 5.86
CA ARG A 220 19.05 6.91 5.27
C ARG A 220 19.10 7.19 3.79
N VAL A 221 18.16 6.63 3.07
CA VAL A 221 18.02 6.83 1.63
C VAL A 221 16.69 7.52 1.35
N ILE A 222 16.74 8.58 0.56
CA ILE A 222 15.57 9.32 0.12
C ILE A 222 15.19 8.89 -1.27
N LEU A 223 13.98 8.33 -1.41
CA LEU A 223 13.40 7.86 -2.67
C LEU A 223 12.24 8.75 -3.11
N GLN A 224 12.15 8.98 -4.40
CA GLN A 224 10.98 9.56 -5.04
C GLN A 224 10.08 8.45 -5.58
N LEU A 225 8.85 8.38 -5.09
CA LEU A 225 7.84 7.44 -5.56
C LEU A 225 7.18 7.93 -6.86
N PRO A 226 6.49 7.05 -7.62
CA PRO A 226 5.73 7.45 -8.83
C PRO A 226 4.71 8.56 -8.58
N SER A 227 4.23 8.70 -7.34
CA SER A 227 3.36 9.80 -6.90
C SER A 227 4.07 11.14 -6.71
N LYS A 228 5.34 11.23 -7.07
CA LYS A 228 6.24 12.37 -6.80
C LYS A 228 6.51 12.64 -5.31
N ARG A 229 5.90 11.86 -4.40
CA ARG A 229 6.16 11.96 -2.97
C ARG A 229 7.53 11.39 -2.64
N GLN A 230 8.27 12.09 -1.78
CA GLN A 230 9.54 11.62 -1.25
C GLN A 230 9.35 10.85 0.05
N VAL A 231 10.12 9.79 0.23
CA VAL A 231 10.15 8.94 1.43
C VAL A 231 11.59 8.72 1.86
N SER A 232 11.82 8.76 3.16
CA SER A 232 13.11 8.43 3.78
C SER A 232 13.02 7.05 4.42
N LEU A 233 13.90 6.15 4.01
CA LEU A 233 13.99 4.76 4.44
C LEU A 233 15.37 4.44 5.00
N SER A 234 15.50 3.33 5.73
CA SER A 234 16.80 2.81 6.14
C SER A 234 17.60 2.33 4.91
N GLU A 235 18.90 2.49 4.95
CA GLU A 235 19.82 1.95 3.94
C GLU A 235 19.83 0.42 3.84
N LEU A 236 19.44 -0.26 4.94
CA LEU A 236 19.32 -1.73 5.01
C LEU A 236 18.05 -2.26 4.31
N CYS A 237 17.11 -1.40 3.92
CA CYS A 237 15.91 -1.85 3.22
C CYS A 237 16.27 -2.42 1.85
N MET A 238 15.80 -3.63 1.57
CA MET A 238 15.99 -4.28 0.27
C MET A 238 15.14 -3.62 -0.81
N ALA A 239 15.69 -3.54 -2.00
CA ALA A 239 15.03 -3.08 -3.20
C ALA A 239 15.50 -3.87 -4.42
N VAL A 240 14.64 -4.00 -5.42
CA VAL A 240 14.98 -4.61 -6.71
C VAL A 240 15.27 -3.51 -7.71
N VAL A 241 16.36 -3.66 -8.46
CA VAL A 241 16.80 -2.69 -9.47
C VAL A 241 15.91 -2.75 -10.71
N GLY A 242 15.65 -1.61 -11.31
CA GLY A 242 14.89 -1.45 -12.55
C GLY A 242 13.44 -1.04 -12.34
N GLN A 243 12.61 -1.33 -13.30
CA GLN A 243 11.18 -1.01 -13.36
C GLN A 243 10.35 -2.29 -13.36
N VAL A 244 9.15 -2.26 -12.76
CA VAL A 244 8.24 -3.40 -12.77
C VAL A 244 7.77 -3.69 -14.19
N SER A 245 7.69 -4.95 -14.56
CA SER A 245 7.25 -5.44 -15.86
C SER A 245 5.89 -4.91 -16.30
N ASN A 246 5.63 -4.95 -17.61
CA ASN A 246 4.42 -4.45 -18.26
C ASN A 246 4.28 -2.91 -18.15
N ALA A 247 5.35 -2.20 -18.49
CA ALA A 247 5.44 -0.74 -18.41
C ALA A 247 4.35 -0.05 -19.25
N ASN A 248 4.07 -0.58 -20.44
CA ASN A 248 3.11 -0.01 -21.40
C ASN A 248 1.64 -0.27 -21.01
N ARG A 249 1.38 -0.81 -19.83
CA ARG A 249 0.01 -1.10 -19.39
C ARG A 249 -0.91 0.12 -19.41
N MET A 250 -0.39 1.30 -19.08
CA MET A 250 -1.18 2.53 -19.05
C MET A 250 -1.50 3.05 -20.45
N GLU A 251 -0.69 2.72 -21.43
CA GLU A 251 -0.87 3.08 -22.83
C GLU A 251 -1.83 2.14 -23.55
N THR A 252 -1.97 0.90 -23.05
CA THR A 252 -2.89 -0.07 -23.62
C THR A 252 -4.32 0.35 -23.35
N PHE A 253 -5.00 0.77 -24.40
CA PHE A 253 -6.42 1.11 -24.33
C PHE A 253 -7.28 -0.17 -24.42
N TYR A 254 -8.07 -0.39 -23.39
CA TYR A 254 -9.08 -1.44 -23.37
C TYR A 254 -10.46 -0.80 -23.48
N PRO A 255 -11.09 -0.81 -24.67
CA PRO A 255 -12.43 -0.25 -24.81
C PRO A 255 -13.42 -1.07 -23.98
N ILE A 256 -14.04 -0.46 -23.00
CA ILE A 256 -15.07 -1.08 -22.16
C ILE A 256 -16.39 -0.41 -22.51
N GLY A 257 -17.12 -0.99 -23.48
CA GLY A 257 -18.36 -0.42 -23.97
C GLY A 257 -19.59 -0.79 -23.16
N SER A 258 -19.54 -1.86 -22.33
CA SER A 258 -20.72 -2.35 -21.62
C SER A 258 -20.48 -2.45 -20.09
N PRO A 259 -21.48 -2.12 -19.25
CA PRO A 259 -21.41 -2.35 -17.80
C PRO A 259 -21.11 -3.82 -17.43
N ASN A 260 -21.52 -4.78 -18.26
CA ASN A 260 -21.25 -6.19 -18.03
C ASN A 260 -19.75 -6.51 -18.12
N ARG A 261 -19.01 -5.86 -19.01
CA ARG A 261 -17.54 -6.01 -19.09
C ARG A 261 -16.86 -5.47 -17.85
N LEU A 262 -17.33 -4.34 -17.29
CA LEU A 262 -16.84 -3.80 -16.02
C LEU A 262 -17.08 -4.78 -14.86
N ARG A 263 -18.24 -5.44 -14.82
CA ARG A 263 -18.55 -6.47 -13.81
C ARG A 263 -17.60 -7.66 -13.89
N ARG A 264 -17.25 -8.12 -15.10
CA ARG A 264 -16.25 -9.18 -15.30
C ARG A 264 -14.87 -8.79 -14.76
N LEU A 265 -14.49 -7.51 -14.87
CA LEU A 265 -13.24 -6.98 -14.32
C LEU A 265 -13.28 -6.75 -12.80
N GLY A 266 -14.41 -6.98 -12.14
CA GLY A 266 -14.57 -6.77 -10.71
C GLY A 266 -14.80 -5.32 -10.33
N LYS A 267 -15.26 -4.48 -11.26
CA LYS A 267 -15.69 -3.12 -11.00
C LYS A 267 -17.21 -3.06 -11.02
N ARG A 268 -17.81 -2.44 -10.02
CA ARG A 268 -19.25 -2.16 -10.06
C ARG A 268 -19.49 -0.92 -10.93
N PRO A 269 -20.40 -0.96 -11.89
CA PRO A 269 -20.76 0.21 -12.68
C PRO A 269 -21.36 1.28 -11.74
N GLN A 270 -21.08 2.53 -12.03
CA GLN A 270 -21.67 3.66 -11.33
C GLN A 270 -22.80 4.22 -12.19
N SER A 271 -23.92 4.50 -11.55
CA SER A 271 -25.02 5.28 -12.13
C SER A 271 -24.92 6.73 -11.67
N GLY A 272 -25.28 7.68 -12.54
CA GLY A 272 -25.27 9.10 -12.26
C GLY A 272 -24.03 9.83 -12.78
N PHE A 273 -23.99 11.13 -12.53
CA PHE A 273 -22.87 11.95 -12.96
C PHE A 273 -21.61 11.62 -12.16
N TRP A 274 -20.58 11.21 -12.89
CA TRP A 274 -19.26 11.06 -12.34
C TRP A 274 -18.47 12.35 -12.55
N HIS A 275 -18.19 13.06 -11.48
CA HIS A 275 -17.26 14.18 -11.52
C HIS A 275 -15.84 13.70 -11.33
N ARG A 276 -15.00 13.96 -12.31
CA ARG A 276 -13.56 13.73 -12.17
C ARG A 276 -13.03 14.61 -11.03
N LYS A 277 -12.01 14.13 -10.36
CA LYS A 277 -11.35 14.86 -9.26
C LYS A 277 -10.39 15.95 -9.75
N ASP A 278 -10.39 16.23 -11.02
CA ASP A 278 -9.58 17.20 -11.75
C ASP A 278 -10.47 18.06 -12.65
N GLY A 279 -10.04 19.24 -13.02
CA GLY A 279 -10.77 20.17 -13.84
C GLY A 279 -11.85 20.98 -13.11
N TYR A 280 -12.92 21.35 -13.81
CA TYR A 280 -13.96 22.27 -13.33
C TYR A 280 -14.65 21.81 -12.04
N CYS A 281 -14.95 20.53 -11.91
CA CYS A 281 -15.48 19.90 -10.69
C CYS A 281 -14.39 19.23 -9.88
N GLY A 282 -13.16 19.62 -10.09
CA GLY A 282 -12.00 18.90 -9.72
C GLY A 282 -11.52 19.13 -8.31
N ARG A 283 -10.50 18.38 -8.00
CA ARG A 283 -9.76 18.44 -6.75
C ARG A 283 -8.80 19.65 -6.79
N LYS A 284 -8.83 20.49 -5.76
CA LYS A 284 -7.81 21.53 -5.59
C LYS A 284 -6.41 20.91 -5.62
N VAL A 285 -5.55 21.43 -6.47
CA VAL A 285 -4.14 21.06 -6.50
C VAL A 285 -3.50 21.54 -5.18
N ARG A 286 -2.86 20.63 -4.48
CA ARG A 286 -2.16 20.93 -3.23
C ARG A 286 -0.68 20.70 -3.44
N PRO A 287 0.20 21.44 -2.76
CA PRO A 287 1.64 21.16 -2.79
C PRO A 287 1.92 19.75 -2.30
N LEU A 288 3.04 19.18 -2.76
CA LEU A 288 3.47 17.88 -2.30
C LEU A 288 3.72 17.93 -0.79
N PRO A 289 3.31 16.89 -0.04
CA PRO A 289 3.59 16.82 1.37
C PRO A 289 5.11 16.69 1.61
N PRO A 290 5.60 17.08 2.79
CA PRO A 290 7.00 16.93 3.16
C PRO A 290 7.44 15.46 3.08
N VAL A 291 8.75 15.25 3.12
CA VAL A 291 9.36 13.91 3.09
C VAL A 291 8.78 13.06 4.21
N LYS A 292 8.27 11.89 3.85
CA LYS A 292 7.75 10.94 4.83
C LYS A 292 8.89 10.06 5.36
N VAL A 293 9.21 10.23 6.63
CA VAL A 293 10.24 9.42 7.30
C VAL A 293 9.60 8.14 7.84
N TYR A 294 10.18 7.00 7.53
CA TYR A 294 9.87 5.71 8.15
C TYR A 294 10.91 5.42 9.23
N PRO A 295 10.52 4.94 10.44
CA PRO A 295 11.49 4.55 11.46
C PRO A 295 12.37 3.40 10.98
N LEU A 296 13.55 3.24 11.58
CA LEU A 296 14.51 2.20 11.18
C LEU A 296 13.97 0.79 11.40
N GLN A 297 13.19 0.60 12.45
CA GLN A 297 12.53 -0.66 12.77
C GLN A 297 11.02 -0.53 12.60
N ARG A 298 10.36 -1.67 12.34
CA ARG A 298 8.90 -1.72 12.31
C ARG A 298 8.35 -1.42 13.71
N PRO A 299 7.47 -0.42 13.87
CA PRO A 299 6.85 -0.19 15.16
C PRO A 299 6.02 -1.40 15.57
N THR A 300 6.24 -1.89 16.78
CA THR A 300 5.45 -2.96 17.38
C THR A 300 4.02 -2.45 17.56
N LEU A 301 3.06 -3.20 17.08
CA LEU A 301 1.65 -2.94 17.38
C LEU A 301 1.47 -3.21 18.86
N LEU A 302 1.13 -2.22 19.65
CA LEU A 302 0.60 -2.43 20.97
C LEU A 302 -0.72 -3.18 20.80
N GLN A 303 -0.79 -4.39 21.35
CA GLN A 303 -1.98 -5.24 21.36
C GLN A 303 -3.09 -4.61 22.18
#